data_2441f1089973ac278b7379a3ad52cea3
#
_entry.id   2441f1089973ac278b7379a3ad52cea3
#
_cell.length_a   1.000
_cell.length_b   1.000
_cell.length_c   1.000
_cell.angle_alpha   90.00
_cell.angle_beta   90.00
_cell.angle_gamma   90.00
#
_symmetry.space_group_name_H-M   'P 1'
#
loop_
_entity.id
_entity.type
_entity.pdbx_description
1 polymer ?
#
loop_
_entity_poly.entity_id
_entity_poly.type
_entity_poly.pdbx_seq_one_letter_code
_entity_poly.pdbx_strand_id
1 'polypeptide(L)'
;MLKESVIIDYLQQIFPDAAPTDFSIDRVGGMSNFNYKVLFGDKSYVLRIPGNGADGMVERENEELNSMLAQKMGIHPTIEYFNRKTGIKLVDYIENAETLNPTSIQEASNLEQIAAIYRTLHNSRVRERNDFNIFHEIDKYNFLMEKYGATL
;
A
#
# COMPACT_ATOMS: atom_id res chain seq x y z
N MET A 1 2.71 15.93 7.76
CA MET A 1 1.63 15.11 8.39
C MET A 1 0.31 15.68 7.92
N LEU A 2 -0.64 14.84 7.49
CA LEU A 2 -1.99 15.31 7.18
C LEU A 2 -2.71 15.72 8.47
N LYS A 3 -3.63 16.67 8.36
CA LYS A 3 -4.52 17.03 9.47
C LYS A 3 -5.49 15.87 9.71
N GLU A 4 -5.81 15.60 10.96
CA GLU A 4 -6.73 14.54 11.34
C GLU A 4 -8.10 14.67 10.67
N SER A 5 -8.62 15.91 10.55
CA SER A 5 -9.87 16.17 9.84
C SER A 5 -9.88 15.66 8.41
N VAL A 6 -8.74 15.78 7.69
CA VAL A 6 -8.63 15.27 6.31
C VAL A 6 -8.65 13.74 6.27
N ILE A 7 -8.06 13.09 7.28
CA ILE A 7 -8.08 11.64 7.38
C ILE A 7 -9.50 11.15 7.69
N ILE A 8 -10.19 11.82 8.58
CA ILE A 8 -11.61 11.56 8.92
C ILE A 8 -12.50 11.74 7.69
N ASP A 9 -12.31 12.80 6.91
CA ASP A 9 -13.06 13.01 5.65
C ASP A 9 -12.93 11.82 4.69
N TYR A 10 -11.75 11.22 4.58
CA TYR A 10 -11.55 9.99 3.78
C TYR A 10 -12.24 8.77 4.40
N LEU A 11 -12.16 8.61 5.72
CA LEU A 11 -12.81 7.51 6.42
C LEU A 11 -14.32 7.59 6.30
N GLN A 12 -14.92 8.78 6.38
CA GLN A 12 -16.36 8.97 6.20
C GLN A 12 -16.83 8.73 4.76
N GLN A 13 -15.96 8.89 3.75
CA GLN A 13 -16.27 8.44 2.38
C GLN A 13 -16.33 6.90 2.26
N ILE A 14 -15.57 6.19 3.11
CA ILE A 14 -15.54 4.72 3.14
C ILE A 14 -16.65 4.17 4.04
N PHE A 15 -16.90 4.85 5.17
CA PHE A 15 -17.90 4.51 6.19
C PHE A 15 -18.88 5.68 6.39
N PRO A 16 -19.86 5.85 5.48
CA PRO A 16 -20.71 7.06 5.45
C PRO A 16 -21.55 7.28 6.72
N ASP A 17 -21.88 6.20 7.41
CA ASP A 17 -22.73 6.25 8.61
C ASP A 17 -21.92 6.45 9.90
N ALA A 18 -20.58 6.48 9.83
CA ALA A 18 -19.71 6.62 10.99
C ALA A 18 -19.58 8.09 11.43
N ALA A 19 -19.63 8.33 12.74
CA ALA A 19 -19.28 9.61 13.31
C ALA A 19 -17.75 9.79 13.37
N PRO A 20 -17.22 11.02 13.31
CA PRO A 20 -15.78 11.27 13.45
C PRO A 20 -15.16 10.66 14.71
N THR A 21 -15.93 10.59 15.79
CA THR A 21 -15.51 10.04 17.09
C THR A 21 -15.43 8.52 17.14
N ASP A 22 -15.94 7.82 16.12
CA ASP A 22 -15.92 6.35 16.06
C ASP A 22 -14.56 5.80 15.61
N PHE A 23 -13.66 6.69 15.16
CA PHE A 23 -12.33 6.29 14.70
C PHE A 23 -11.25 6.61 15.73
N SER A 24 -10.38 5.64 16.02
CA SER A 24 -9.09 5.89 16.62
C SER A 24 -8.01 5.79 15.54
N ILE A 25 -7.14 6.80 15.42
CA ILE A 25 -6.22 6.95 14.30
C ILE A 25 -4.80 7.13 14.81
N ASP A 26 -3.92 6.18 14.47
CA ASP A 26 -2.50 6.23 14.79
C ASP A 26 -1.66 6.19 13.51
N ARG A 27 -0.61 7.02 13.45
CA ARG A 27 0.31 6.98 12.32
C ARG A 27 1.26 5.79 12.43
N VAL A 28 1.34 4.96 11.38
CA VAL A 28 2.21 3.77 11.33
C VAL A 28 3.38 3.88 10.35
N GLY A 29 3.68 5.07 9.85
CA GLY A 29 4.86 5.32 9.03
C GLY A 29 4.56 5.57 7.54
N GLY A 30 5.55 5.28 6.68
CA GLY A 30 5.52 5.48 5.23
C GLY A 30 6.52 6.55 4.76
N MET A 31 7.30 6.22 3.70
CA MET A 31 8.26 7.16 3.07
C MET A 31 7.55 8.03 2.02
N SER A 32 6.88 7.41 1.07
CA SER A 32 6.16 8.07 -0.04
C SER A 32 4.65 8.12 0.15
N ASN A 33 4.11 7.43 1.16
CA ASN A 33 2.70 7.39 1.49
C ASN A 33 2.50 7.76 2.96
N PHE A 34 1.30 8.21 3.30
CA PHE A 34 0.87 8.37 4.68
C PHE A 34 0.05 7.14 5.07
N ASN A 35 0.55 6.36 6.02
CA ASN A 35 -0.15 5.17 6.51
C ASN A 35 -0.63 5.41 7.95
N TYR A 36 -1.86 5.03 8.20
CA TYR A 36 -2.52 5.18 9.50
C TYR A 36 -3.16 3.85 9.89
N LYS A 37 -2.90 3.39 11.13
CA LYS A 37 -3.74 2.37 11.77
C LYS A 37 -5.04 3.05 12.16
N VAL A 38 -6.14 2.46 11.77
CA VAL A 38 -7.49 2.95 12.08
C VAL A 38 -8.24 1.85 12.81
N LEU A 39 -8.67 2.11 14.03
CA LEU A 39 -9.62 1.27 14.75
C LEU A 39 -11.02 1.82 14.51
N PHE A 40 -11.91 0.97 14.04
CA PHE A 40 -13.34 1.27 13.87
C PHE A 40 -14.18 0.07 14.31
N GLY A 41 -14.99 0.26 15.35
CA GLY A 41 -15.62 -0.85 16.05
C GLY A 41 -14.58 -1.81 16.62
N ASP A 42 -14.73 -3.11 16.34
CA ASP A 42 -13.82 -4.16 16.79
C ASP A 42 -12.74 -4.50 15.75
N LYS A 43 -12.66 -3.77 14.64
CA LYS A 43 -11.73 -4.03 13.56
C LYS A 43 -10.64 -2.97 13.47
N SER A 44 -9.43 -3.44 13.20
CA SER A 44 -8.27 -2.59 12.89
C SER A 44 -7.95 -2.64 11.39
N TYR A 45 -7.63 -1.49 10.82
CA TYR A 45 -7.31 -1.32 9.41
C TYR A 45 -6.01 -0.54 9.22
N VAL A 46 -5.43 -0.60 8.03
CA VAL A 46 -4.44 0.35 7.56
C VAL A 46 -5.05 1.20 6.45
N LEU A 47 -5.19 2.49 6.71
CA LEU A 47 -5.52 3.48 5.69
C LEU A 47 -4.22 4.01 5.07
N ARG A 48 -4.04 3.80 3.77
CA ARG A 48 -2.94 4.36 3.00
C ARG A 48 -3.43 5.51 2.14
N ILE A 49 -2.85 6.67 2.32
CA ILE A 49 -3.07 7.88 1.52
C ILE A 49 -1.78 8.16 0.75
N PRO A 50 -1.78 8.21 -0.59
CA PRO A 50 -0.61 8.56 -1.37
C PRO A 50 -0.07 9.94 -1.01
N GLY A 51 1.25 10.06 -0.96
CA GLY A 51 1.92 11.35 -0.79
C GLY A 51 1.95 12.15 -2.09
N ASN A 52 2.34 13.42 -1.98
CA ASN A 52 2.49 14.30 -3.12
C ASN A 52 3.54 13.75 -4.10
N GLY A 53 3.25 13.79 -5.40
CA GLY A 53 4.15 13.33 -6.45
C GLY A 53 3.99 11.85 -6.85
N ALA A 54 3.10 11.10 -6.19
CA ALA A 54 2.79 9.73 -6.61
C ALA A 54 1.98 9.67 -7.91
N ASP A 55 1.36 10.78 -8.30
CA ASP A 55 0.59 10.88 -9.53
C ASP A 55 1.51 10.81 -10.75
N GLY A 56 1.24 9.88 -11.66
CA GLY A 56 2.06 9.58 -12.82
C GLY A 56 3.17 8.56 -12.59
N MET A 57 3.50 8.21 -11.35
CA MET A 57 4.46 7.15 -11.04
C MET A 57 3.81 5.76 -10.96
N VAL A 58 2.58 5.69 -10.48
CA VAL A 58 1.85 4.45 -10.24
C VAL A 58 0.57 4.42 -11.05
N GLU A 59 0.42 3.40 -11.88
CA GLU A 59 -0.82 3.12 -12.58
C GLU A 59 -1.81 2.46 -11.60
N ARG A 60 -2.77 3.24 -11.12
CA ARG A 60 -3.69 2.82 -10.04
C ARG A 60 -4.57 1.63 -10.41
N GLU A 61 -4.92 1.47 -11.68
CA GLU A 61 -5.68 0.31 -12.14
C GLU A 61 -4.85 -0.98 -12.01
N ASN A 62 -3.56 -0.93 -12.37
CA ASN A 62 -2.66 -2.06 -12.22
C ASN A 62 -2.38 -2.35 -10.74
N GLU A 63 -2.21 -1.32 -9.92
CA GLU A 63 -2.02 -1.46 -8.48
C GLU A 63 -3.21 -2.19 -7.83
N GLU A 64 -4.44 -1.79 -8.15
CA GLU A 64 -5.63 -2.45 -7.61
C GLU A 64 -5.69 -3.91 -8.04
N LEU A 65 -5.55 -4.18 -9.35
CA LEU A 65 -5.60 -5.53 -9.89
C LEU A 65 -4.55 -6.44 -9.25
N ASN A 66 -3.30 -5.99 -9.20
CA ASN A 66 -2.21 -6.76 -8.63
C ASN A 66 -2.39 -6.98 -7.12
N SER A 67 -2.91 -5.98 -6.38
CA SER A 67 -3.26 -6.15 -4.97
C SER A 67 -4.37 -7.18 -4.77
N MET A 68 -5.39 -7.18 -5.62
CA MET A 68 -6.48 -8.19 -5.57
C MET A 68 -5.99 -9.60 -5.91
N LEU A 69 -5.07 -9.73 -6.87
CA LEU A 69 -4.44 -11.01 -7.21
C LEU A 69 -3.60 -11.53 -6.02
N ALA A 70 -2.80 -10.67 -5.40
CA ALA A 70 -2.01 -11.00 -4.22
C ALA A 70 -2.90 -11.39 -3.02
N GLN A 71 -4.03 -10.72 -2.82
CA GLN A 71 -5.01 -11.09 -1.80
C GLN A 71 -5.59 -12.48 -2.06
N LYS A 72 -5.96 -12.81 -3.31
CA LYS A 72 -6.46 -14.15 -3.67
C LYS A 72 -5.42 -15.25 -3.42
N MET A 73 -4.15 -14.93 -3.49
CA MET A 73 -3.04 -15.84 -3.17
C MET A 73 -2.73 -15.92 -1.67
N GLY A 74 -3.38 -15.12 -0.83
CA GLY A 74 -3.13 -15.06 0.62
C GLY A 74 -1.82 -14.37 1.01
N ILE A 75 -1.24 -13.56 0.11
CA ILE A 75 0.02 -12.83 0.35
C ILE A 75 -0.19 -11.31 0.47
N HIS A 76 -1.43 -10.87 0.53
CA HIS A 76 -1.83 -9.48 0.79
C HIS A 76 -3.03 -9.47 1.73
N PRO A 77 -3.12 -8.55 2.68
CA PRO A 77 -4.29 -8.43 3.54
C PRO A 77 -5.57 -8.12 2.75
N THR A 78 -6.72 -8.35 3.35
CA THR A 78 -8.01 -8.06 2.72
C THR A 78 -8.09 -6.58 2.34
N ILE A 79 -8.50 -6.30 1.11
CA ILE A 79 -8.74 -4.94 0.64
C ILE A 79 -10.20 -4.63 0.89
N GLU A 80 -10.47 -3.74 1.82
CA GLU A 80 -11.81 -3.27 2.15
C GLU A 80 -12.25 -2.12 1.23
N TYR A 81 -11.28 -1.30 0.79
CA TYR A 81 -11.54 -0.18 -0.10
C TYR A 81 -10.32 0.16 -0.95
N PHE A 82 -10.57 0.50 -2.22
CA PHE A 82 -9.56 1.05 -3.12
C PHE A 82 -10.18 2.12 -4.04
N ASN A 83 -9.58 3.29 -4.08
CA ASN A 83 -10.00 4.36 -4.98
C ASN A 83 -8.99 4.52 -6.12
N ARG A 84 -9.37 4.13 -7.34
CA ARG A 84 -8.51 4.20 -8.54
C ARG A 84 -8.07 5.61 -8.91
N LYS A 85 -8.85 6.63 -8.57
CA LYS A 85 -8.52 8.03 -8.91
C LYS A 85 -7.47 8.60 -7.97
N THR A 86 -7.60 8.33 -6.68
CA THR A 86 -6.75 8.90 -5.65
C THR A 86 -5.66 7.95 -5.16
N GLY A 87 -5.79 6.66 -5.40
CA GLY A 87 -4.91 5.63 -4.85
C GLY A 87 -5.08 5.40 -3.35
N ILE A 88 -6.11 5.98 -2.73
CA ILE A 88 -6.43 5.72 -1.33
C ILE A 88 -6.89 4.27 -1.18
N LYS A 89 -6.31 3.58 -0.21
CA LYS A 89 -6.56 2.16 0.04
C LYS A 89 -6.75 1.92 1.53
N LEU A 90 -7.79 1.14 1.87
CA LEU A 90 -8.02 0.60 3.20
C LEU A 90 -7.87 -0.91 3.15
N VAL A 91 -7.04 -1.45 4.02
CA VAL A 91 -6.81 -2.90 4.14
C VAL A 91 -6.90 -3.34 5.59
N ASP A 92 -7.14 -4.64 5.82
CA ASP A 92 -7.09 -5.20 7.17
C ASP A 92 -5.69 -4.96 7.79
N TYR A 93 -5.67 -4.61 9.05
CA TYR A 93 -4.43 -4.52 9.82
C TYR A 93 -3.96 -5.92 10.20
N ILE A 94 -2.68 -6.21 9.99
CA ILE A 94 -2.07 -7.48 10.42
C ILE A 94 -1.52 -7.28 11.83
N GLU A 95 -2.18 -7.90 12.80
CA GLU A 95 -1.73 -7.83 14.19
C GLU A 95 -0.36 -8.50 14.37
N ASN A 96 0.45 -7.93 15.24
CA ASN A 96 1.81 -8.40 15.55
C ASN A 96 2.75 -8.47 14.33
N ALA A 97 2.45 -7.74 13.26
CA ALA A 97 3.36 -7.64 12.13
C ALA A 97 4.57 -6.78 12.48
N GLU A 98 5.75 -7.29 12.20
CA GLU A 98 7.01 -6.58 12.36
C GLU A 98 7.65 -6.28 11.00
N THR A 99 8.15 -5.06 10.85
CA THR A 99 8.93 -4.73 9.66
C THR A 99 10.30 -5.39 9.73
N LEU A 100 10.63 -6.16 8.69
CA LEU A 100 11.95 -6.78 8.58
C LEU A 100 13.05 -5.72 8.54
N ASN A 101 14.12 -5.98 9.25
CA ASN A 101 15.32 -5.15 9.29
C ASN A 101 16.57 -6.01 8.94
N PRO A 102 17.78 -5.40 8.77
CA PRO A 102 18.98 -6.16 8.39
C PRO A 102 19.38 -7.28 9.34
N THR A 103 18.91 -7.25 10.57
CA THR A 103 19.16 -8.31 11.57
C THR A 103 18.07 -9.38 11.47
N SER A 104 16.80 -8.99 11.57
CA SER A 104 15.69 -9.96 11.59
C SER A 104 15.56 -10.73 10.27
N ILE A 105 15.93 -10.15 9.13
CA ILE A 105 15.91 -10.87 7.84
C ILE A 105 16.91 -12.05 7.80
N GLN A 106 17.93 -12.08 8.66
CA GLN A 106 18.90 -13.17 8.71
C GLN A 106 18.43 -14.37 9.56
N GLU A 107 17.34 -14.23 10.28
CA GLU A 107 16.77 -15.32 11.05
C GLU A 107 16.17 -16.39 10.13
N ALA A 108 16.50 -17.64 10.38
CA ALA A 108 16.07 -18.77 9.53
C ALA A 108 14.54 -18.83 9.38
N SER A 109 13.80 -18.60 10.46
CA SER A 109 12.33 -18.59 10.47
C SER A 109 11.74 -17.52 9.54
N ASN A 110 12.34 -16.32 9.51
CA ASN A 110 11.90 -15.25 8.63
C ASN A 110 12.24 -15.54 7.17
N LEU A 111 13.43 -16.10 6.90
CA LEU A 111 13.82 -16.54 5.56
C LEU A 111 12.91 -17.64 5.03
N GLU A 112 12.52 -18.61 5.87
CA GLU A 112 11.57 -19.66 5.49
C GLU A 112 10.20 -19.11 5.12
N GLN A 113 9.67 -18.15 5.90
CA GLN A 113 8.40 -17.50 5.61
C GLN A 113 8.47 -16.68 4.31
N ILE A 114 9.53 -15.91 4.11
CA ILE A 114 9.76 -15.16 2.87
C ILE A 114 9.81 -16.13 1.67
N ALA A 115 10.57 -17.21 1.79
CA ALA A 115 10.68 -18.21 0.73
C ALA A 115 9.33 -18.88 0.43
N ALA A 116 8.49 -19.12 1.43
CA ALA A 116 7.14 -19.65 1.24
C ALA A 116 6.25 -18.69 0.45
N ILE A 117 6.28 -17.39 0.78
CA ILE A 117 5.54 -16.35 0.05
C ILE A 117 6.00 -16.28 -1.41
N TYR A 118 7.32 -16.24 -1.66
CA TYR A 118 7.85 -16.22 -3.03
C TYR A 118 7.49 -17.49 -3.81
N ARG A 119 7.51 -18.67 -3.19
CA ARG A 119 7.06 -19.92 -3.85
C ARG A 119 5.58 -19.84 -4.22
N THR A 120 4.74 -19.32 -3.36
CA THR A 120 3.30 -19.10 -3.65
C THR A 120 3.15 -18.19 -4.86
N LEU A 121 3.83 -17.07 -4.90
CA LEU A 121 3.80 -16.12 -6.00
C LEU A 121 4.31 -16.75 -7.31
N HIS A 122 5.51 -17.32 -7.31
CA HIS A 122 6.15 -17.85 -8.52
C HIS A 122 5.43 -19.09 -9.09
N ASN A 123 4.78 -19.90 -8.25
CA ASN A 123 4.04 -21.08 -8.69
C ASN A 123 2.57 -20.79 -9.03
N SER A 124 2.07 -19.58 -8.76
CA SER A 124 0.68 -19.22 -8.95
C SER A 124 0.22 -19.22 -10.41
N ARG A 125 1.13 -19.14 -11.37
CA ARG A 125 0.86 -18.92 -12.81
C ARG A 125 0.07 -17.64 -13.09
N VAL A 126 -0.11 -16.79 -12.09
CA VAL A 126 -0.71 -15.47 -12.24
C VAL A 126 0.23 -14.62 -13.09
N ARG A 127 -0.32 -13.93 -14.07
CA ARG A 127 0.39 -12.90 -14.82
C ARG A 127 -0.17 -11.55 -14.42
N GLU A 128 0.71 -10.68 -14.00
CA GLU A 128 0.37 -9.29 -13.77
C GLU A 128 0.07 -8.60 -15.11
N ARG A 129 -0.69 -7.54 -15.06
CA ARG A 129 -1.09 -6.80 -16.26
C ARG A 129 0.04 -5.97 -16.86
N ASN A 130 1.00 -5.58 -16.03
CA ASN A 130 2.14 -4.76 -16.41
C ASN A 130 3.45 -5.53 -16.21
N ASP A 131 4.38 -5.34 -17.14
CA ASP A 131 5.75 -5.81 -17.03
C ASP A 131 6.62 -4.75 -16.35
N PHE A 132 7.57 -5.19 -15.54
CA PHE A 132 8.63 -4.34 -15.04
C PHE A 132 9.82 -4.40 -15.99
N ASN A 133 10.11 -3.29 -16.66
CA ASN A 133 11.29 -3.13 -17.51
C ASN A 133 12.12 -1.96 -17.00
N ILE A 134 13.32 -2.26 -16.48
CA ILE A 134 14.19 -1.26 -15.87
C ILE A 134 14.54 -0.10 -16.82
N PHE A 135 14.67 -0.36 -18.13
CA PHE A 135 14.98 0.67 -19.11
C PHE A 135 13.80 1.62 -19.32
N HIS A 136 12.57 1.08 -19.37
CA HIS A 136 11.36 1.92 -19.43
C HIS A 136 11.18 2.75 -18.15
N GLU A 137 11.53 2.21 -17.00
CA GLU A 137 11.48 2.98 -15.75
C GLU A 137 12.53 4.11 -15.75
N ILE A 138 13.74 3.87 -16.26
CA ILE A 138 14.77 4.91 -16.42
C ILE A 138 14.26 6.03 -17.33
N ASP A 139 13.69 5.69 -18.48
CA ASP A 139 13.14 6.68 -19.42
C ASP A 139 12.01 7.49 -18.79
N LYS A 140 11.13 6.83 -18.04
CA LYS A 140 10.04 7.47 -17.27
C LYS A 140 10.57 8.43 -16.22
N TYR A 141 11.60 8.03 -15.45
CA TYR A 141 12.21 8.93 -14.47
C TYR A 141 12.92 10.11 -15.13
N ASN A 142 13.64 9.90 -16.22
CA ASN A 142 14.25 10.97 -16.99
C ASN A 142 13.20 11.99 -17.47
N PHE A 143 12.09 11.51 -18.04
CA PHE A 143 10.97 12.37 -18.42
C PHE A 143 10.39 13.17 -17.25
N LEU A 144 10.22 12.53 -16.08
CA LEU A 144 9.74 13.22 -14.89
C LEU A 144 10.72 14.26 -14.37
N MET A 145 12.02 13.99 -14.42
CA MET A 145 13.06 14.93 -14.06
C MET A 145 13.02 16.17 -14.94
N GLU A 146 12.96 16.00 -16.27
CA GLU A 146 12.83 17.11 -17.22
C GLU A 146 11.55 17.92 -16.95
N LYS A 147 10.42 17.23 -16.77
CA LYS A 147 9.12 17.85 -16.51
C LYS A 147 9.08 18.72 -15.26
N TYR A 148 9.79 18.32 -14.20
CA TYR A 148 9.81 19.01 -12.91
C TYR A 148 11.09 19.83 -12.69
N GLY A 149 11.97 19.93 -13.68
CA GLY A 149 13.21 20.70 -13.60
C GLY A 149 14.20 20.17 -12.56
N ALA A 150 14.16 18.86 -12.29
CA ALA A 150 15.12 18.23 -11.39
C ALA A 150 16.41 17.90 -12.15
N THR A 151 17.57 18.07 -11.50
CA THR A 151 18.89 17.64 -12.00
C THR A 151 19.48 16.63 -11.04
N LEU A 152 20.21 15.65 -11.57
CA LEU A 152 21.05 14.73 -10.78
C LEU A 152 22.27 15.45 -10.22
#